data_512c80da2b46a51b483ee461481917ad
#
_entry.id   512c80da2b46a51b483ee461481917ad
#
_cell.length_a   1.000
_cell.length_b   1.000
_cell.length_c   1.000
_cell.angle_alpha   90.00
_cell.angle_beta   90.00
_cell.angle_gamma   90.00
#
_symmetry.space_group_name_H-M   'P 1'
#
loop_
_entity.id
_entity.type
_entity.pdbx_description
1 polymer ?
#
loop_
_entity_poly.entity_id
_entity_poly.type
_entity_poly.pdbx_seq_one_letter_code
_entity_poly.pdbx_strand_id
1 'polypeptide(L)'
;MRPAAVQAAVPAISPAQLFTCEDDAAGDYIAEGATALARRQRANSAARFRAAFGGLGGWAAAPLGIRLSAAADVRAVAACLALGTAARVDPAYIAQANVSWGYWLACLDPQMSLRFTAAAAALGWDDKETERQWCTLAKLTAAAGRPAQLLDRPQFEAAREALAAAITAHRGRLPNTFTTPLHGLSATLAALGILDKPDRRRVPGRGQPGHWKTLEQQVPVMTATMRRYLAQMSISMRPGSIALIDTTLRHLASYLTGHHPDVTTVTAIRRTHIEGFKTWMTSRPGYRGSSAPAKTTTGMRISHLRGFFDRITEWGYEDAPARSPVFAGDMPIRDRPLPRFLDDADAAKLMSAARDLPDLFDRVCVEVLARTGLRKGEFLRLATNAIVTIGDRQWLHVPVGKLHTDRYIPLHPRVGDLLGQWLEHRGPQPGPLLFTGQGRPVPQTRVDAAVRRAAAAAGIGHTTPHQLRHILRA
;
A
#
# COMPACT_ATOMS: atom_id res chain seq x y z
N MET A 1 18.45 -3.21 -28.20
CA MET A 1 18.34 -4.67 -28.37
C MET A 1 17.20 -5.17 -27.48
N ARG A 2 16.17 -5.78 -28.04
CA ARG A 2 15.12 -6.47 -27.28
C ARG A 2 15.75 -7.72 -26.67
N PRO A 3 15.53 -8.04 -25.37
CA PRO A 3 15.94 -9.34 -24.86
C PRO A 3 15.12 -10.42 -25.58
N ALA A 4 15.82 -11.39 -26.14
CA ALA A 4 15.23 -12.55 -26.77
C ALA A 4 14.33 -13.26 -25.75
N ALA A 5 13.09 -13.51 -26.16
CA ALA A 5 12.14 -14.28 -25.42
C ALA A 5 12.72 -15.68 -25.16
N VAL A 6 12.86 -16.05 -23.89
CA VAL A 6 13.02 -17.43 -23.49
C VAL A 6 11.65 -18.10 -23.69
N GLN A 7 11.37 -18.44 -24.94
CA GLN A 7 10.33 -19.40 -25.29
C GLN A 7 10.88 -20.82 -25.08
N ALA A 8 10.89 -21.25 -23.82
CA ALA A 8 10.85 -22.68 -23.58
C ALA A 8 9.41 -23.14 -23.91
N ALA A 9 9.25 -23.87 -25.00
CA ALA A 9 8.00 -24.52 -25.36
C ALA A 9 7.62 -25.50 -24.24
N VAL A 10 6.73 -25.06 -23.36
CA VAL A 10 6.07 -25.95 -22.40
C VAL A 10 4.94 -26.64 -23.16
N PRO A 11 4.82 -27.98 -23.10
CA PRO A 11 3.74 -28.69 -23.77
C PRO A 11 2.39 -28.10 -23.34
N ALA A 12 1.52 -27.84 -24.29
CA ALA A 12 0.17 -27.38 -24.05
C ALA A 12 -0.56 -28.44 -23.21
N ILE A 13 -0.86 -28.14 -21.96
CA ILE A 13 -1.67 -29.00 -21.09
C ILE A 13 -3.06 -29.07 -21.72
N SER A 14 -3.54 -30.27 -22.00
CA SER A 14 -4.90 -30.47 -22.53
C SER A 14 -5.93 -29.88 -21.58
N PRO A 15 -6.97 -29.17 -22.02
CA PRO A 15 -8.04 -28.66 -21.18
C PRO A 15 -8.66 -29.73 -20.25
N ALA A 16 -8.72 -30.98 -20.69
CA ALA A 16 -9.22 -32.11 -19.91
C ALA A 16 -8.35 -32.44 -18.67
N GLN A 17 -7.09 -32.02 -18.63
CA GLN A 17 -6.18 -32.22 -17.51
C GLN A 17 -6.27 -31.11 -16.45
N LEU A 18 -7.02 -30.01 -16.72
CA LEU A 18 -7.17 -28.87 -15.85
C LEU A 18 -8.43 -28.94 -14.94
N PHE A 19 -9.32 -29.89 -15.18
CA PHE A 19 -10.54 -30.09 -14.41
C PHE A 19 -10.47 -31.45 -13.72
N THR A 20 -10.40 -31.44 -12.40
CA THR A 20 -10.50 -32.64 -11.58
C THR A 20 -11.94 -32.81 -11.11
N CYS A 21 -12.36 -34.05 -10.84
CA CYS A 21 -13.62 -34.26 -10.16
C CYS A 21 -13.52 -33.89 -8.67
N GLU A 22 -14.67 -33.79 -7.97
CA GLU A 22 -14.67 -33.40 -6.56
C GLU A 22 -13.91 -34.40 -5.68
N ASP A 23 -13.96 -35.70 -6.01
CA ASP A 23 -13.24 -36.72 -5.26
C ASP A 23 -11.72 -36.65 -5.47
N ASP A 24 -11.25 -36.34 -6.69
CA ASP A 24 -9.85 -36.16 -6.98
C ASP A 24 -9.32 -34.92 -6.26
N ALA A 25 -10.03 -33.79 -6.30
CA ALA A 25 -9.67 -32.58 -5.58
C ALA A 25 -9.65 -32.76 -4.05
N ALA A 26 -10.54 -33.63 -3.53
CA ALA A 26 -10.49 -34.03 -2.12
C ALA A 26 -9.29 -34.95 -1.82
N GLY A 27 -8.91 -35.80 -2.76
CA GLY A 27 -7.67 -36.58 -2.69
C GLY A 27 -6.43 -35.70 -2.63
N ASP A 28 -6.33 -34.70 -3.50
CA ASP A 28 -5.23 -33.71 -3.53
C ASP A 28 -5.16 -32.92 -2.22
N TYR A 29 -6.32 -32.46 -1.71
CA TYR A 29 -6.40 -31.80 -0.40
C TYR A 29 -5.81 -32.66 0.73
N ILE A 30 -6.11 -33.95 0.73
CA ILE A 30 -5.62 -34.89 1.76
C ILE A 30 -4.14 -35.18 1.56
N ALA A 31 -3.72 -35.41 0.33
CA ALA A 31 -2.33 -35.76 -0.04
C ALA A 31 -1.32 -34.65 0.32
N GLU A 32 -1.74 -33.39 0.29
CA GLU A 32 -0.91 -32.22 0.67
C GLU A 32 -0.51 -32.23 2.16
N GLY A 33 -1.06 -33.11 2.98
CA GLY A 33 -0.63 -33.28 4.37
C GLY A 33 0.80 -33.84 4.47
N ALA A 34 1.76 -33.04 4.96
CA ALA A 34 3.18 -33.39 5.05
C ALA A 34 3.45 -34.65 5.92
N THR A 35 2.59 -34.98 6.85
CA THR A 35 2.72 -36.13 7.75
C THR A 35 1.48 -37.02 7.70
N ALA A 36 1.60 -38.29 8.14
CA ALA A 36 0.47 -39.18 8.24
C ALA A 36 -0.64 -38.61 9.15
N LEU A 37 -0.28 -37.95 10.24
CA LEU A 37 -1.22 -37.27 11.13
C LEU A 37 -1.94 -36.12 10.41
N ALA A 38 -1.20 -35.28 9.68
CA ALA A 38 -1.79 -34.19 8.91
C ALA A 38 -2.74 -34.69 7.82
N ARG A 39 -2.39 -35.73 7.10
CA ARG A 39 -3.25 -36.39 6.12
C ARG A 39 -4.54 -36.91 6.75
N ARG A 40 -4.45 -37.57 7.93
CA ARG A 40 -5.63 -38.04 8.68
C ARG A 40 -6.52 -36.89 9.14
N GLN A 41 -5.93 -35.79 9.63
CA GLN A 41 -6.69 -34.58 10.00
C GLN A 41 -7.44 -34.00 8.81
N ARG A 42 -6.78 -33.90 7.65
CA ARG A 42 -7.38 -33.40 6.40
C ARG A 42 -8.51 -34.36 5.90
N ALA A 43 -8.33 -35.65 5.98
CA ALA A 43 -9.39 -36.63 5.67
C ALA A 43 -10.62 -36.40 6.56
N ASN A 44 -10.41 -36.18 7.86
CA ASN A 44 -11.50 -35.86 8.79
C ASN A 44 -12.17 -34.51 8.44
N SER A 45 -11.42 -33.52 7.99
CA SER A 45 -11.99 -32.23 7.57
C SER A 45 -12.81 -32.37 6.29
N ALA A 46 -12.35 -33.14 5.32
CA ALA A 46 -13.10 -33.46 4.10
C ALA A 46 -14.39 -34.24 4.42
N ALA A 47 -14.32 -35.20 5.34
CA ALA A 47 -15.51 -35.94 5.80
C ALA A 47 -16.51 -34.98 6.49
N ARG A 48 -16.07 -34.10 7.35
CA ARG A 48 -16.91 -33.05 7.98
C ARG A 48 -17.56 -32.11 6.96
N PHE A 49 -16.81 -31.68 5.94
CA PHE A 49 -17.34 -30.86 4.85
C PHE A 49 -18.49 -31.64 4.12
N ARG A 50 -18.24 -32.92 3.76
CA ARG A 50 -19.24 -33.75 3.08
C ARG A 50 -20.46 -34.00 3.96
N ALA A 51 -20.28 -34.24 5.24
CA ALA A 51 -21.38 -34.41 6.19
C ALA A 51 -22.21 -33.13 6.36
N ALA A 52 -21.57 -31.97 6.38
CA ALA A 52 -22.25 -30.68 6.58
C ALA A 52 -22.99 -30.20 5.33
N PHE A 53 -22.44 -30.44 4.14
CA PHE A 53 -22.89 -29.80 2.90
C PHE A 53 -23.26 -30.82 1.79
N GLY A 54 -22.94 -32.09 1.92
CA GLY A 54 -23.15 -33.10 0.87
C GLY A 54 -22.24 -32.98 -0.34
N GLY A 55 -21.36 -31.96 -0.38
CA GLY A 55 -20.47 -31.62 -1.49
C GLY A 55 -20.51 -30.15 -1.86
N LEU A 56 -19.79 -29.74 -2.94
CA LEU A 56 -19.70 -28.33 -3.38
C LEU A 56 -21.07 -27.77 -3.80
N GLY A 57 -21.94 -28.57 -4.41
CA GLY A 57 -23.25 -28.10 -4.82
C GLY A 57 -24.10 -27.69 -3.61
N GLY A 58 -24.16 -28.51 -2.55
CA GLY A 58 -24.85 -28.17 -1.32
C GLY A 58 -24.20 -27.01 -0.58
N TRP A 59 -22.86 -26.93 -0.58
CA TRP A 59 -22.15 -25.80 -0.01
C TRP A 59 -22.46 -24.50 -0.75
N ALA A 60 -22.48 -24.51 -2.08
CA ALA A 60 -22.79 -23.32 -2.86
C ALA A 60 -24.23 -22.83 -2.66
N ALA A 61 -25.18 -23.76 -2.47
CA ALA A 61 -26.57 -23.46 -2.19
C ALA A 61 -26.82 -23.00 -0.73
N ALA A 62 -25.90 -23.27 0.19
CA ALA A 62 -26.05 -22.89 1.59
C ALA A 62 -26.01 -21.38 1.79
N PRO A 63 -26.77 -20.78 2.72
CA PRO A 63 -26.75 -19.40 3.05
C PRO A 63 -25.33 -18.91 3.39
N LEU A 64 -24.97 -17.68 2.99
CA LEU A 64 -23.65 -17.09 3.19
C LEU A 64 -23.17 -17.17 4.66
N GLY A 65 -24.07 -16.86 5.60
CA GLY A 65 -23.75 -16.92 7.03
C GLY A 65 -23.34 -18.31 7.49
N ILE A 66 -24.00 -19.37 6.99
CA ILE A 66 -23.67 -20.78 7.30
C ILE A 66 -22.28 -21.12 6.74
N ARG A 67 -22.00 -20.75 5.51
CA ARG A 67 -20.68 -20.97 4.88
C ARG A 67 -19.56 -20.25 5.63
N LEU A 68 -19.80 -19.03 6.10
CA LEU A 68 -18.82 -18.21 6.83
C LEU A 68 -18.60 -18.71 8.27
N SER A 69 -19.64 -19.26 8.93
CA SER A 69 -19.55 -19.80 10.29
C SER A 69 -18.90 -21.18 10.36
N ALA A 70 -18.74 -21.86 9.23
CA ALA A 70 -18.07 -23.17 9.18
C ALA A 70 -16.65 -23.10 9.76
N ALA A 71 -16.16 -24.19 10.35
CA ALA A 71 -14.81 -24.27 10.90
C ALA A 71 -13.74 -23.96 9.84
N ALA A 72 -12.59 -23.41 10.26
CA ALA A 72 -11.54 -22.95 9.35
C ALA A 72 -11.05 -24.06 8.38
N ASP A 73 -10.93 -25.27 8.87
CA ASP A 73 -10.52 -26.43 8.08
C ASP A 73 -11.60 -26.87 7.07
N VAL A 74 -12.87 -26.76 7.42
CA VAL A 74 -13.99 -27.00 6.50
C VAL A 74 -14.03 -25.94 5.39
N ARG A 75 -13.76 -24.67 5.72
CA ARG A 75 -13.63 -23.61 4.72
C ARG A 75 -12.43 -23.83 3.80
N ALA A 76 -11.32 -24.38 4.33
CA ALA A 76 -10.15 -24.74 3.54
C ALA A 76 -10.47 -25.86 2.53
N VAL A 77 -11.23 -26.88 2.93
CA VAL A 77 -11.75 -27.92 2.03
C VAL A 77 -12.56 -27.28 0.90
N ALA A 78 -13.55 -26.46 1.24
CA ALA A 78 -14.41 -25.81 0.24
C ALA A 78 -13.60 -25.02 -0.79
N ALA A 79 -12.56 -24.30 -0.35
CA ALA A 79 -11.71 -23.51 -1.25
C ALA A 79 -10.84 -24.40 -2.16
N CYS A 80 -10.24 -25.46 -1.61
CA CYS A 80 -9.45 -26.41 -2.38
C CYS A 80 -10.31 -27.11 -3.44
N LEU A 81 -11.46 -27.63 -3.04
CA LEU A 81 -12.40 -28.28 -3.98
C LEU A 81 -12.89 -27.32 -5.06
N ALA A 82 -13.25 -26.08 -4.70
CA ALA A 82 -13.74 -25.10 -5.65
C ALA A 82 -12.66 -24.70 -6.68
N LEU A 83 -11.41 -24.57 -6.26
CA LEU A 83 -10.28 -24.27 -7.16
C LEU A 83 -9.96 -25.50 -8.05
N GLY A 84 -9.90 -26.71 -7.49
CA GLY A 84 -9.55 -27.93 -8.20
C GLY A 84 -10.61 -28.33 -9.25
N THR A 85 -11.88 -28.11 -8.95
CA THR A 85 -12.99 -28.42 -9.89
C THR A 85 -13.37 -27.22 -10.77
N ALA A 86 -12.70 -26.09 -10.60
CA ALA A 86 -13.05 -24.81 -11.22
C ALA A 86 -14.52 -24.40 -10.98
N ALA A 87 -15.06 -24.72 -9.81
CA ALA A 87 -16.39 -24.30 -9.42
C ALA A 87 -16.41 -22.80 -9.09
N ARG A 88 -17.43 -22.10 -9.59
CA ARG A 88 -17.61 -20.68 -9.32
C ARG A 88 -18.00 -20.45 -7.86
N VAL A 89 -17.26 -19.59 -7.18
CA VAL A 89 -17.52 -19.22 -5.79
C VAL A 89 -18.15 -17.83 -5.73
N ASP A 90 -19.15 -17.69 -4.87
CA ASP A 90 -19.80 -16.41 -4.60
C ASP A 90 -18.76 -15.34 -4.17
N PRO A 91 -18.64 -14.21 -4.88
CA PRO A 91 -17.74 -13.13 -4.53
C PRO A 91 -17.93 -12.59 -3.11
N ALA A 92 -19.17 -12.62 -2.57
CA ALA A 92 -19.44 -12.20 -1.19
C ALA A 92 -18.78 -13.15 -0.17
N TYR A 93 -18.75 -14.44 -0.44
CA TYR A 93 -17.99 -15.38 0.37
C TYR A 93 -16.48 -15.13 0.30
N ILE A 94 -15.92 -14.97 -0.90
CA ILE A 94 -14.47 -14.71 -1.09
C ILE A 94 -14.03 -13.43 -0.38
N ALA A 95 -14.88 -12.39 -0.40
CA ALA A 95 -14.61 -11.11 0.25
C ALA A 95 -14.53 -11.17 1.77
N GLN A 96 -15.26 -12.12 2.40
CA GLN A 96 -15.45 -12.21 3.84
C GLN A 96 -14.73 -13.40 4.47
N ALA A 97 -14.61 -14.51 3.75
CA ALA A 97 -14.03 -15.73 4.27
C ALA A 97 -12.51 -15.57 4.50
N ASN A 98 -12.06 -15.91 5.72
CA ASN A 98 -10.64 -16.04 6.02
C ASN A 98 -10.14 -17.42 5.54
N VAL A 99 -9.65 -17.45 4.30
CA VAL A 99 -9.14 -18.64 3.62
C VAL A 99 -7.86 -18.30 2.88
N SER A 100 -6.87 -19.18 2.93
CA SER A 100 -5.59 -19.04 2.23
C SER A 100 -5.69 -19.47 0.75
N TRP A 101 -6.45 -18.73 -0.05
CA TRP A 101 -6.71 -19.05 -1.46
C TRP A 101 -5.46 -19.31 -2.28
N GLY A 102 -4.43 -18.45 -2.12
CA GLY A 102 -3.15 -18.57 -2.84
C GLY A 102 -2.39 -19.86 -2.50
N TYR A 103 -2.45 -20.29 -1.24
CA TYR A 103 -1.84 -21.55 -0.82
C TYR A 103 -2.49 -22.74 -1.56
N TRP A 104 -3.83 -22.80 -1.57
CA TRP A 104 -4.53 -23.92 -2.22
C TRP A 104 -4.34 -23.91 -3.74
N LEU A 105 -4.31 -22.75 -4.38
CA LEU A 105 -4.00 -22.68 -5.80
C LEU A 105 -2.58 -23.18 -6.11
N ALA A 106 -1.59 -22.87 -5.25
CA ALA A 106 -0.22 -23.35 -5.43
C ALA A 106 -0.08 -24.86 -5.22
N CYS A 107 -0.84 -25.43 -4.28
CA CYS A 107 -0.88 -26.88 -4.07
C CYS A 107 -1.49 -27.63 -5.26
N LEU A 108 -2.59 -27.10 -5.82
CA LEU A 108 -3.30 -27.71 -6.95
C LEU A 108 -2.59 -27.53 -8.29
N ASP A 109 -1.85 -26.43 -8.45
CA ASP A 109 -1.10 -26.14 -9.67
C ASP A 109 0.30 -25.58 -9.35
N PRO A 110 1.22 -26.43 -8.88
CA PRO A 110 2.57 -26.02 -8.54
C PRO A 110 3.37 -25.53 -9.76
N GLN A 111 3.09 -26.07 -10.95
CA GLN A 111 3.77 -25.64 -12.18
C GLN A 111 3.37 -24.21 -12.57
N MET A 112 2.07 -23.89 -12.49
CA MET A 112 1.60 -22.53 -12.73
C MET A 112 2.19 -21.54 -11.68
N SER A 113 2.27 -21.96 -10.42
CA SER A 113 2.88 -21.17 -9.36
C SER A 113 4.34 -20.82 -9.66
N LEU A 114 5.13 -21.80 -10.10
CA LEU A 114 6.54 -21.60 -10.50
C LEU A 114 6.67 -20.67 -11.71
N ARG A 115 5.87 -20.89 -12.77
CA ARG A 115 5.85 -20.05 -13.97
C ARG A 115 5.44 -18.61 -13.63
N PHE A 116 4.45 -18.45 -12.79
CA PHE A 116 3.98 -17.14 -12.35
C PHE A 116 5.06 -16.38 -11.57
N THR A 117 5.73 -17.05 -10.63
CA THR A 117 6.82 -16.46 -9.85
C THR A 117 7.99 -16.05 -10.75
N ALA A 118 8.38 -16.89 -11.71
CA ALA A 118 9.43 -16.58 -12.67
C ALA A 118 9.06 -15.38 -13.56
N ALA A 119 7.83 -15.32 -14.07
CA ALA A 119 7.35 -14.20 -14.89
C ALA A 119 7.28 -12.89 -14.08
N ALA A 120 6.82 -12.95 -12.82
CA ALA A 120 6.78 -11.81 -11.93
C ALA A 120 8.19 -11.27 -11.62
N ALA A 121 9.14 -12.17 -11.34
CA ALA A 121 10.54 -11.82 -11.11
C ALA A 121 11.19 -11.19 -12.36
N ALA A 122 10.92 -11.72 -13.55
CA ALA A 122 11.40 -11.15 -14.83
C ALA A 122 10.84 -9.74 -15.10
N LEU A 123 9.66 -9.42 -14.57
CA LEU A 123 9.07 -8.08 -14.60
C LEU A 123 9.58 -7.16 -13.48
N GLY A 124 10.44 -7.67 -12.58
CA GLY A 124 11.03 -6.89 -11.48
C GLY A 124 10.14 -6.75 -10.25
N TRP A 125 9.15 -7.63 -10.05
CA TRP A 125 8.36 -7.69 -8.83
C TRP A 125 9.16 -8.37 -7.72
N ASP A 126 9.05 -7.84 -6.48
CA ASP A 126 9.62 -8.50 -5.30
C ASP A 126 8.72 -9.67 -4.84
N ASP A 127 9.27 -10.54 -3.97
CA ASP A 127 8.59 -11.75 -3.49
C ASP A 127 7.26 -11.42 -2.81
N LYS A 128 7.21 -10.33 -2.03
CA LYS A 128 6.00 -9.91 -1.30
C LYS A 128 4.90 -9.43 -2.24
N GLU A 129 5.25 -8.70 -3.29
CA GLU A 129 4.27 -8.26 -4.29
C GLU A 129 3.84 -9.42 -5.18
N THR A 130 4.76 -10.33 -5.51
CA THR A 130 4.46 -11.57 -6.23
C THR A 130 3.47 -12.44 -5.47
N GLU A 131 3.67 -12.63 -4.16
CA GLU A 131 2.74 -13.35 -3.29
C GLU A 131 1.35 -12.70 -3.26
N ARG A 132 1.27 -11.37 -3.18
CA ARG A 132 0.00 -10.64 -3.22
C ARG A 132 -0.72 -10.80 -4.54
N GLN A 133 0.00 -10.73 -5.66
CA GLN A 133 -0.54 -10.96 -6.99
C GLN A 133 -1.10 -12.39 -7.09
N TRP A 134 -0.34 -13.38 -6.63
CA TRP A 134 -0.76 -14.79 -6.61
C TRP A 134 -2.02 -15.02 -5.78
N CYS A 135 -2.07 -14.48 -4.56
CA CYS A 135 -3.28 -14.55 -3.72
C CYS A 135 -4.49 -13.86 -4.37
N THR A 136 -4.25 -12.79 -5.13
CA THR A 136 -5.32 -12.09 -5.86
C THR A 136 -5.78 -12.91 -7.06
N LEU A 137 -4.87 -13.53 -7.80
CA LEU A 137 -5.18 -14.46 -8.88
C LEU A 137 -6.06 -15.60 -8.40
N ALA A 138 -5.70 -16.25 -7.28
CA ALA A 138 -6.47 -17.35 -6.72
C ALA A 138 -7.93 -16.96 -6.38
N LYS A 139 -8.14 -15.74 -5.90
CA LYS A 139 -9.50 -15.22 -5.66
C LYS A 139 -10.26 -14.94 -6.95
N LEU A 140 -9.58 -14.44 -7.96
CA LEU A 140 -10.20 -14.19 -9.26
C LEU A 140 -10.55 -15.49 -9.99
N THR A 141 -9.71 -16.50 -9.94
CA THR A 141 -10.00 -17.83 -10.50
C THR A 141 -11.20 -18.50 -9.81
N ALA A 142 -11.26 -18.41 -8.47
CA ALA A 142 -12.41 -18.90 -7.70
C ALA A 142 -13.71 -18.14 -8.05
N ALA A 143 -13.65 -16.81 -8.18
CA ALA A 143 -14.80 -15.99 -8.56
C ALA A 143 -15.25 -16.21 -10.01
N ALA A 144 -14.31 -16.46 -10.92
CA ALA A 144 -14.59 -16.76 -12.32
C ALA A 144 -15.12 -18.18 -12.52
N GLY A 145 -14.75 -19.12 -11.64
CA GLY A 145 -15.00 -20.56 -11.84
C GLY A 145 -14.21 -21.09 -13.05
N ARG A 146 -12.94 -20.69 -13.16
CA ARG A 146 -12.05 -21.05 -14.26
C ARG A 146 -10.62 -21.24 -13.77
N PRO A 147 -9.86 -22.20 -14.32
CA PRO A 147 -8.43 -22.31 -14.06
C PRO A 147 -7.69 -21.05 -14.52
N ALA A 148 -6.60 -20.72 -13.85
CA ALA A 148 -5.82 -19.51 -14.13
C ALA A 148 -5.34 -19.42 -15.58
N GLN A 149 -4.96 -20.55 -16.19
CA GLN A 149 -4.47 -20.65 -17.55
C GLN A 149 -5.53 -20.39 -18.63
N LEU A 150 -6.80 -20.56 -18.28
CA LEU A 150 -7.94 -20.40 -19.17
C LEU A 150 -8.72 -19.10 -18.93
N LEU A 151 -8.17 -18.20 -18.12
CA LEU A 151 -8.79 -16.92 -17.78
C LEU A 151 -8.60 -15.95 -18.96
N ASP A 152 -9.64 -15.67 -19.70
CA ASP A 152 -9.62 -14.62 -20.71
C ASP A 152 -9.87 -13.22 -20.13
N ARG A 153 -9.67 -12.18 -20.95
CA ARG A 153 -9.86 -10.79 -20.53
C ARG A 153 -11.27 -10.50 -20.03
N PRO A 154 -12.36 -10.85 -20.71
CA PRO A 154 -13.72 -10.64 -20.22
C PRO A 154 -13.98 -11.30 -18.86
N GLN A 155 -13.53 -12.53 -18.68
CA GLN A 155 -13.71 -13.29 -17.42
C GLN A 155 -12.88 -12.66 -16.27
N PHE A 156 -11.64 -12.25 -16.55
CA PHE A 156 -10.79 -11.54 -15.61
C PHE A 156 -11.45 -10.24 -15.11
N GLU A 157 -11.98 -9.42 -16.04
CA GLU A 157 -12.63 -8.16 -15.70
C GLU A 157 -13.93 -8.38 -14.93
N ALA A 158 -14.79 -9.33 -15.36
CA ALA A 158 -16.03 -9.66 -14.68
C ALA A 158 -15.78 -10.15 -13.24
N ALA A 159 -14.80 -11.03 -13.04
CA ALA A 159 -14.43 -11.51 -11.70
C ALA A 159 -13.86 -10.38 -10.84
N ARG A 160 -13.05 -9.50 -11.40
CA ARG A 160 -12.50 -8.31 -10.74
C ARG A 160 -13.60 -7.37 -10.26
N GLU A 161 -14.56 -7.06 -11.13
CA GLU A 161 -15.68 -6.17 -10.81
C GLU A 161 -16.60 -6.77 -9.75
N ALA A 162 -16.93 -8.05 -9.87
CA ALA A 162 -17.76 -8.76 -8.89
C ALA A 162 -17.10 -8.80 -7.49
N LEU A 163 -15.80 -9.09 -7.42
CA LEU A 163 -15.05 -9.07 -6.16
C LEU A 163 -14.93 -7.64 -5.61
N ALA A 164 -14.67 -6.66 -6.45
CA ALA A 164 -14.59 -5.25 -6.03
C ALA A 164 -15.90 -4.78 -5.42
N ALA A 165 -17.04 -5.10 -6.05
CA ALA A 165 -18.38 -4.80 -5.55
C ALA A 165 -18.65 -5.50 -4.20
N ALA A 166 -18.35 -6.78 -4.08
CA ALA A 166 -18.56 -7.55 -2.86
C ALA A 166 -17.68 -7.04 -1.69
N ILE A 167 -16.41 -6.73 -1.96
CA ILE A 167 -15.50 -6.17 -0.95
C ILE A 167 -15.97 -4.78 -0.52
N THR A 168 -16.45 -3.96 -1.45
CA THR A 168 -16.95 -2.62 -1.15
C THR A 168 -18.24 -2.69 -0.33
N ALA A 169 -19.16 -3.59 -0.67
CA ALA A 169 -20.38 -3.82 0.10
C ALA A 169 -20.10 -4.26 1.54
N HIS A 170 -19.10 -5.13 1.73
CA HIS A 170 -18.73 -5.62 3.07
C HIS A 170 -17.93 -4.59 3.89
N ARG A 171 -16.98 -3.86 3.26
CA ARG A 171 -16.00 -2.99 3.97
C ARG A 171 -16.30 -1.50 3.86
N GLY A 172 -17.36 -1.11 3.16
CA GLY A 172 -17.68 0.28 2.86
C GLY A 172 -16.72 0.97 1.87
N ARG A 173 -15.61 0.31 1.49
CA ARG A 173 -14.61 0.82 0.54
C ARG A 173 -13.77 -0.30 -0.06
N LEU A 174 -13.21 -0.04 -1.24
CA LEU A 174 -12.26 -0.94 -1.86
C LEU A 174 -10.83 -0.70 -1.29
N PRO A 175 -10.22 -1.68 -0.60
CA PRO A 175 -8.90 -1.50 0.02
C PRO A 175 -7.77 -1.57 -1.01
N ASN A 176 -6.67 -0.87 -0.75
CA ASN A 176 -5.47 -0.93 -1.59
C ASN A 176 -4.85 -2.34 -1.65
N THR A 177 -5.08 -3.18 -0.64
CA THR A 177 -4.62 -4.58 -0.63
C THR A 177 -5.26 -5.43 -1.72
N PHE A 178 -6.40 -4.99 -2.28
CA PHE A 178 -7.02 -5.61 -3.46
C PHE A 178 -6.62 -4.90 -4.76
N THR A 179 -6.60 -3.57 -4.78
CA THR A 179 -6.37 -2.80 -6.02
C THR A 179 -4.90 -2.75 -6.44
N THR A 180 -3.96 -2.73 -5.49
CA THR A 180 -2.53 -2.61 -5.80
C THR A 180 -2.00 -3.84 -6.56
N PRO A 181 -2.27 -5.08 -6.14
CA PRO A 181 -1.78 -6.27 -6.84
C PRO A 181 -2.34 -6.43 -8.25
N LEU A 182 -3.56 -5.96 -8.52
CA LEU A 182 -4.22 -6.11 -9.82
C LEU A 182 -3.40 -5.55 -11.00
N HIS A 183 -2.68 -4.46 -10.76
CA HIS A 183 -1.85 -3.84 -11.81
C HIS A 183 -0.64 -4.69 -12.19
N GLY A 184 0.03 -5.28 -11.20
CA GLY A 184 1.12 -6.20 -11.43
C GLY A 184 0.62 -7.52 -11.99
N LEU A 185 -0.47 -8.02 -11.44
CA LEU A 185 -1.09 -9.26 -11.86
C LEU A 185 -1.44 -9.29 -13.35
N SER A 186 -2.09 -8.23 -13.87
CA SER A 186 -2.42 -8.17 -15.30
C SER A 186 -1.16 -8.17 -16.18
N ALA A 187 -0.07 -7.55 -15.73
CA ALA A 187 1.20 -7.57 -16.44
C ALA A 187 1.85 -8.96 -16.39
N THR A 188 1.83 -9.63 -15.26
CA THR A 188 2.36 -10.99 -15.10
C THR A 188 1.56 -12.00 -15.93
N LEU A 189 0.23 -11.90 -15.94
CA LEU A 189 -0.62 -12.76 -16.77
C LEU A 189 -0.43 -12.51 -18.28
N ALA A 190 -0.18 -11.26 -18.68
CA ALA A 190 0.15 -10.95 -20.07
C ALA A 190 1.53 -11.48 -20.47
N ALA A 191 2.52 -11.44 -19.57
CA ALA A 191 3.84 -12.04 -19.81
C ALA A 191 3.78 -13.58 -19.93
N LEU A 192 2.80 -14.21 -19.29
CA LEU A 192 2.51 -15.65 -19.41
C LEU A 192 1.67 -16.01 -20.64
N GLY A 193 1.21 -15.01 -21.42
CA GLY A 193 0.33 -15.23 -22.58
C GLY A 193 -1.11 -15.59 -22.21
N ILE A 194 -1.51 -15.44 -20.94
CA ILE A 194 -2.88 -15.71 -20.48
C ILE A 194 -3.81 -14.54 -20.83
N LEU A 195 -3.34 -13.31 -20.65
CA LEU A 195 -4.05 -12.12 -21.13
C LEU A 195 -3.37 -11.54 -22.37
N ASP A 196 -4.15 -10.95 -23.27
CA ASP A 196 -3.69 -10.36 -24.52
C ASP A 196 -2.69 -9.20 -24.33
N LYS A 197 -2.89 -8.40 -23.31
CA LYS A 197 -2.07 -7.23 -22.94
C LYS A 197 -2.21 -6.89 -21.46
N PRO A 198 -1.22 -6.21 -20.85
CA PRO A 198 -1.37 -5.71 -19.50
C PRO A 198 -2.36 -4.54 -19.44
N ASP A 199 -2.96 -4.30 -18.27
CA ASP A 199 -3.68 -3.06 -18.02
C ASP A 199 -2.76 -1.87 -18.26
N ARG A 200 -3.20 -0.86 -19.01
CA ARG A 200 -2.39 0.34 -19.32
C ARG A 200 -1.96 1.14 -18.09
N ARG A 201 -2.47 0.81 -16.92
CA ARG A 201 -2.17 1.47 -15.64
C ARG A 201 -1.13 0.70 -14.86
N ARG A 202 0.13 1.11 -14.96
CA ARG A 202 1.33 0.69 -14.25
C ARG A 202 2.01 -0.60 -14.73
N VAL A 203 2.87 -0.41 -15.70
CA VAL A 203 4.06 -1.25 -15.85
C VAL A 203 5.01 -0.93 -14.66
N PRO A 204 5.58 -1.93 -13.95
CA PRO A 204 6.66 -1.67 -13.00
C PRO A 204 7.76 -0.84 -13.68
N GLY A 205 8.21 0.22 -13.04
CA GLY A 205 9.21 1.12 -13.60
C GLY A 205 8.72 2.45 -14.18
N ARG A 206 7.43 2.62 -14.51
CA ARG A 206 6.91 3.92 -14.97
C ARG A 206 6.46 4.85 -13.85
N GLY A 207 7.27 5.13 -12.88
CA GLY A 207 6.93 6.12 -11.83
C GLY A 207 7.64 5.86 -10.51
N GLN A 208 8.15 4.66 -10.29
CA GLN A 208 8.99 4.36 -9.13
C GLN A 208 10.48 4.29 -9.55
N PRO A 209 11.41 4.75 -8.70
CA PRO A 209 12.83 4.58 -8.94
C PRO A 209 13.21 3.09 -8.79
N GLY A 210 14.27 2.67 -9.45
CA GLY A 210 14.85 1.35 -9.30
C GLY A 210 15.20 1.02 -7.83
N HIS A 211 15.19 -0.25 -7.50
CA HIS A 211 15.66 -0.71 -6.19
C HIS A 211 17.19 -0.56 -6.09
N TRP A 212 17.69 -0.23 -4.90
CA TRP A 212 19.13 -0.13 -4.68
C TRP A 212 19.88 -1.38 -5.13
N LYS A 213 19.40 -2.57 -4.80
CA LYS A 213 20.02 -3.85 -5.20
C LYS A 213 20.24 -3.94 -6.72
N THR A 214 19.28 -3.50 -7.53
CA THR A 214 19.40 -3.49 -8.99
C THR A 214 20.35 -2.40 -9.48
N LEU A 215 20.29 -1.21 -8.88
CA LEU A 215 21.17 -0.10 -9.22
C LEU A 215 22.64 -0.39 -8.83
N GLU A 216 22.87 -1.07 -7.71
CA GLU A 216 24.20 -1.53 -7.28
C GLU A 216 24.86 -2.48 -8.29
N GLN A 217 24.06 -3.32 -8.93
CA GLN A 217 24.56 -4.22 -9.99
C GLN A 217 24.93 -3.47 -11.27
N GLN A 218 24.21 -2.36 -11.59
CA GLN A 218 24.39 -1.60 -12.82
C GLN A 218 25.45 -0.50 -12.70
N VAL A 219 25.44 0.24 -11.58
CA VAL A 219 26.30 1.42 -11.34
C VAL A 219 26.84 1.40 -9.90
N PRO A 220 27.71 0.43 -9.53
CA PRO A 220 28.14 0.19 -8.15
C PRO A 220 28.83 1.40 -7.50
N VAL A 221 29.70 2.10 -8.23
CA VAL A 221 30.44 3.27 -7.71
C VAL A 221 29.48 4.41 -7.39
N MET A 222 28.61 4.78 -8.34
CA MET A 222 27.59 5.83 -8.15
C MET A 222 26.68 5.51 -6.96
N THR A 223 26.20 4.28 -6.84
CA THR A 223 25.31 3.87 -5.75
C THR A 223 26.02 3.87 -4.40
N ALA A 224 27.27 3.49 -4.33
CA ALA A 224 28.08 3.58 -3.11
C ALA A 224 28.19 5.02 -2.60
N THR A 225 28.53 5.97 -3.49
CA THR A 225 28.58 7.39 -3.18
C THR A 225 27.24 7.93 -2.68
N MET A 226 26.12 7.61 -3.38
CA MET A 226 24.79 8.04 -2.98
C MET A 226 24.38 7.47 -1.63
N ARG A 227 24.65 6.20 -1.35
CA ARG A 227 24.33 5.56 -0.06
C ARG A 227 25.20 6.10 1.08
N ARG A 228 26.47 6.35 0.84
CA ARG A 228 27.36 7.02 1.82
C ARG A 228 26.81 8.39 2.20
N TYR A 229 26.37 9.17 1.22
CA TYR A 229 25.72 10.45 1.47
C TYR A 229 24.44 10.32 2.32
N LEU A 230 23.56 9.39 1.97
CA LEU A 230 22.32 9.15 2.73
C LEU A 230 22.61 8.73 4.17
N ALA A 231 23.62 7.90 4.39
CA ALA A 231 24.04 7.49 5.73
C ALA A 231 24.50 8.69 6.57
N GLN A 232 25.32 9.58 6.01
CA GLN A 232 25.74 10.81 6.69
C GLN A 232 24.56 11.74 6.99
N MET A 233 23.66 11.94 6.02
CA MET A 233 22.48 12.78 6.21
C MET A 233 21.49 12.19 7.24
N SER A 234 21.47 10.88 7.44
CA SER A 234 20.58 10.21 8.41
C SER A 234 20.93 10.53 9.86
N ILE A 235 22.15 11.00 10.14
CA ILE A 235 22.60 11.41 11.47
C ILE A 235 21.89 12.70 11.92
N SER A 236 21.66 13.64 10.98
CA SER A 236 21.13 14.98 11.27
C SER A 236 19.69 15.19 10.80
N MET A 237 19.19 14.37 9.88
CA MET A 237 17.86 14.55 9.29
C MET A 237 16.86 13.49 9.75
N ARG A 238 15.59 13.85 9.72
CA ARG A 238 14.51 12.94 10.06
C ARG A 238 14.35 11.84 9.00
N PRO A 239 13.93 10.62 9.39
CA PRO A 239 13.72 9.50 8.47
C PRO A 239 12.83 9.83 7.27
N GLY A 240 11.77 10.63 7.47
CA GLY A 240 10.89 11.05 6.37
C GLY A 240 11.57 11.96 5.34
N SER A 241 12.51 12.82 5.76
CA SER A 241 13.29 13.65 4.85
C SER A 241 14.32 12.82 4.08
N ILE A 242 14.98 11.89 4.77
CA ILE A 242 15.91 10.94 4.15
C ILE A 242 15.21 10.10 3.08
N ALA A 243 14.01 9.59 3.36
CA ALA A 243 13.24 8.80 2.38
C ALA A 243 12.90 9.59 1.09
N LEU A 244 12.71 10.91 1.19
CA LEU A 244 12.48 11.77 0.02
C LEU A 244 13.76 12.00 -0.79
N ILE A 245 14.90 12.19 -0.11
CA ILE A 245 16.21 12.32 -0.75
C ILE A 245 16.57 10.98 -1.42
N ASP A 246 16.44 9.87 -0.71
CA ASP A 246 16.64 8.51 -1.20
C ASP A 246 15.88 8.26 -2.50
N THR A 247 14.58 8.56 -2.48
CA THR A 247 13.73 8.44 -3.67
C THR A 247 14.25 9.29 -4.83
N THR A 248 14.72 10.51 -4.55
CA THR A 248 15.25 11.41 -5.58
C THR A 248 16.54 10.88 -6.20
N LEU A 249 17.48 10.40 -5.39
CA LEU A 249 18.75 9.84 -5.87
C LEU A 249 18.54 8.58 -6.68
N ARG A 250 17.65 7.68 -6.23
CA ARG A 250 17.27 6.50 -7.02
C ARG A 250 16.62 6.86 -8.37
N HIS A 251 15.83 7.92 -8.43
CA HIS A 251 15.28 8.40 -9.70
C HIS A 251 16.37 8.89 -10.65
N LEU A 252 17.37 9.63 -10.14
CA LEU A 252 18.51 10.08 -10.95
C LEU A 252 19.31 8.87 -11.45
N ALA A 253 19.67 7.94 -10.57
CA ALA A 253 20.41 6.74 -10.96
C ALA A 253 19.64 5.90 -11.98
N SER A 254 18.31 5.71 -11.80
CA SER A 254 17.47 4.98 -12.76
C SER A 254 17.35 5.69 -14.11
N TYR A 255 17.35 7.02 -14.14
CA TYR A 255 17.38 7.79 -15.37
C TYR A 255 18.69 7.58 -16.12
N LEU A 256 19.82 7.72 -15.40
CA LEU A 256 21.14 7.57 -15.99
C LEU A 256 21.36 6.15 -16.54
N THR A 257 21.07 5.13 -15.77
CA THR A 257 21.20 3.73 -16.25
C THR A 257 20.34 3.42 -17.48
N GLY A 258 19.19 4.07 -17.63
CA GLY A 258 18.27 3.85 -18.75
C GLY A 258 18.55 4.70 -20.00
N HIS A 259 19.20 5.86 -19.87
CA HIS A 259 19.37 6.82 -20.95
C HIS A 259 20.83 7.17 -21.24
N HIS A 260 21.72 6.97 -20.25
CA HIS A 260 23.14 7.28 -20.32
C HIS A 260 23.94 6.16 -19.63
N PRO A 261 23.95 4.93 -20.19
CA PRO A 261 24.59 3.76 -19.56
C PRO A 261 26.11 3.89 -19.43
N ASP A 262 26.73 4.83 -20.12
CA ASP A 262 28.13 5.23 -20.01
C ASP A 262 28.45 6.02 -18.73
N VAL A 263 27.44 6.61 -18.09
CA VAL A 263 27.58 7.40 -16.84
C VAL A 263 27.46 6.48 -15.62
N THR A 264 28.59 5.91 -15.21
CA THR A 264 28.64 4.92 -14.11
C THR A 264 29.08 5.50 -12.76
N THR A 265 29.58 6.76 -12.75
CA THR A 265 30.08 7.46 -11.55
C THR A 265 29.40 8.80 -11.38
N VAL A 266 29.40 9.34 -10.16
CA VAL A 266 28.83 10.68 -9.89
C VAL A 266 29.67 11.78 -10.53
N THR A 267 31.00 11.61 -10.58
CA THR A 267 31.93 12.52 -11.25
C THR A 267 31.63 12.69 -12.74
N ALA A 268 31.12 11.65 -13.40
CA ALA A 268 30.78 11.69 -14.82
C ALA A 268 29.47 12.43 -15.11
N ILE A 269 28.70 12.80 -14.08
CA ILE A 269 27.42 13.50 -14.26
C ILE A 269 27.68 14.97 -14.66
N ARG A 270 27.22 15.33 -15.84
CA ARG A 270 27.37 16.68 -16.42
C ARG A 270 26.03 17.43 -16.42
N ARG A 271 26.09 18.71 -16.72
CA ARG A 271 24.93 19.59 -16.85
C ARG A 271 23.86 19.04 -17.78
N THR A 272 24.24 18.53 -18.94
CA THR A 272 23.34 17.95 -19.95
C THR A 272 22.52 16.79 -19.38
N HIS A 273 23.09 15.97 -18.51
CA HIS A 273 22.38 14.87 -17.83
C HIS A 273 21.30 15.39 -16.87
N ILE A 274 21.58 16.50 -16.17
CA ILE A 274 20.60 17.14 -15.28
C ILE A 274 19.45 17.77 -16.07
N GLU A 275 19.73 18.38 -17.19
CA GLU A 275 18.71 18.95 -18.08
C GLU A 275 17.79 17.85 -18.64
N GLY A 276 18.37 16.78 -19.14
CA GLY A 276 17.63 15.61 -19.59
C GLY A 276 16.81 14.96 -18.46
N PHE A 277 17.40 14.85 -17.26
CA PHE A 277 16.69 14.35 -16.09
C PHE A 277 15.47 15.21 -15.70
N LYS A 278 15.59 16.54 -15.76
CA LYS A 278 14.48 17.47 -15.48
C LYS A 278 13.32 17.22 -16.46
N THR A 279 13.61 17.15 -17.76
CA THR A 279 12.62 16.86 -18.80
C THR A 279 11.99 15.49 -18.59
N TRP A 280 12.81 14.47 -18.36
CA TRP A 280 12.33 13.12 -18.07
C TRP A 280 11.44 13.05 -16.82
N MET A 281 11.81 13.77 -15.77
CA MET A 281 11.05 13.80 -14.53
C MET A 281 9.67 14.45 -14.71
N THR A 282 9.57 15.52 -15.52
CA THR A 282 8.30 16.23 -15.77
C THR A 282 7.39 15.50 -16.76
N SER A 283 7.96 14.69 -17.66
CA SER A 283 7.19 13.88 -18.60
C SER A 283 6.59 12.60 -17.99
N ARG A 284 6.98 12.26 -16.76
CA ARG A 284 6.50 11.03 -16.11
C ARG A 284 5.11 11.23 -15.51
N PRO A 285 4.27 10.19 -15.54
CA PRO A 285 3.00 10.23 -14.81
C PRO A 285 3.28 10.43 -13.32
N GLY A 286 2.51 11.33 -12.71
CA GLY A 286 2.58 11.58 -11.28
C GLY A 286 2.12 10.37 -10.46
N TYR A 287 2.41 10.40 -9.16
CA TYR A 287 1.95 9.40 -8.20
C TYR A 287 0.41 9.36 -8.20
N ARG A 288 -0.18 8.17 -8.26
CA ARG A 288 -1.63 7.90 -8.34
C ARG A 288 -2.30 8.29 -9.67
N GLY A 289 -1.55 8.36 -10.78
CA GLY A 289 -2.13 8.54 -12.11
C GLY A 289 -2.45 9.99 -12.48
N SER A 290 -1.92 10.97 -11.72
CA SER A 290 -1.92 12.37 -12.14
C SER A 290 -1.04 12.56 -13.39
N SER A 291 -1.40 13.49 -14.26
CA SER A 291 -0.77 13.69 -15.57
C SER A 291 0.72 14.06 -15.50
N ALA A 292 1.14 14.80 -14.47
CA ALA A 292 2.53 15.18 -14.25
C ALA A 292 2.79 15.44 -12.75
N PRO A 293 4.06 15.37 -12.28
CA PRO A 293 4.41 15.79 -10.94
C PRO A 293 4.14 17.27 -10.71
N ALA A 294 3.59 17.63 -9.55
CA ALA A 294 3.38 19.04 -9.20
C ALA A 294 4.71 19.82 -9.18
N LYS A 295 4.69 21.11 -9.54
CA LYS A 295 5.87 22.01 -9.50
C LYS A 295 6.60 21.96 -8.15
N THR A 296 5.86 21.84 -7.05
CA THR A 296 6.43 21.69 -5.69
C THR A 296 7.24 20.41 -5.52
N THR A 297 6.77 19.28 -6.09
CA THR A 297 7.48 17.99 -6.06
C THR A 297 8.73 18.05 -6.92
N THR A 298 8.64 18.66 -8.09
CA THR A 298 9.79 18.88 -8.99
C THR A 298 10.84 19.75 -8.31
N GLY A 299 10.45 20.90 -7.75
CA GLY A 299 11.35 21.79 -7.04
C GLY A 299 12.01 21.14 -5.83
N MET A 300 11.28 20.33 -5.07
CA MET A 300 11.85 19.58 -3.95
C MET A 300 12.92 18.59 -4.42
N ARG A 301 12.67 17.84 -5.50
CA ARG A 301 13.66 16.91 -6.06
C ARG A 301 14.92 17.61 -6.56
N ILE A 302 14.76 18.73 -7.27
CA ILE A 302 15.91 19.54 -7.72
C ILE A 302 16.70 20.08 -6.53
N SER A 303 16.02 20.53 -5.47
CA SER A 303 16.66 20.96 -4.22
C SER A 303 17.45 19.83 -3.54
N HIS A 304 16.92 18.60 -3.55
CA HIS A 304 17.64 17.45 -3.02
C HIS A 304 18.88 17.12 -3.84
N LEU A 305 18.81 17.19 -5.18
CA LEU A 305 19.98 16.97 -6.03
C LEU A 305 21.03 18.06 -5.84
N ARG A 306 20.61 19.31 -5.78
CA ARG A 306 21.53 20.41 -5.50
C ARG A 306 22.24 20.19 -4.17
N GLY A 307 21.49 19.92 -3.09
CA GLY A 307 22.08 19.66 -1.79
C GLY A 307 22.96 18.40 -1.74
N PHE A 308 22.70 17.40 -2.58
CA PHE A 308 23.56 16.25 -2.74
C PHE A 308 24.89 16.65 -3.36
N PHE A 309 24.89 17.27 -4.55
CA PHE A 309 26.12 17.64 -5.26
C PHE A 309 26.93 18.67 -4.49
N ASP A 310 26.30 19.72 -3.94
CA ASP A 310 26.99 20.74 -3.17
C ASP A 310 27.74 20.13 -1.97
N ARG A 311 27.09 19.23 -1.22
CA ARG A 311 27.70 18.62 -0.02
C ARG A 311 28.78 17.60 -0.34
N ILE A 312 28.59 16.71 -1.33
CA ILE A 312 29.64 15.72 -1.66
C ILE A 312 30.89 16.41 -2.20
N THR A 313 30.74 17.56 -2.89
CA THR A 313 31.86 18.40 -3.34
C THR A 313 32.54 19.08 -2.14
N GLU A 314 31.75 19.69 -1.24
CA GLU A 314 32.26 20.32 0.00
C GLU A 314 32.97 19.33 0.91
N TRP A 315 32.44 18.08 1.02
CA TRP A 315 33.02 17.03 1.85
C TRP A 315 34.18 16.29 1.20
N GLY A 316 34.55 16.66 -0.04
CA GLY A 316 35.70 16.07 -0.74
C GLY A 316 35.54 14.59 -1.04
N TYR A 317 34.33 14.14 -1.43
CA TYR A 317 34.18 12.76 -1.86
C TYR A 317 34.96 12.49 -3.14
N GLU A 318 35.63 11.34 -3.21
CA GLU A 318 36.46 10.98 -4.37
C GLU A 318 35.66 10.94 -5.69
N ASP A 319 34.41 10.52 -5.64
CA ASP A 319 33.47 10.48 -6.78
C ASP A 319 32.62 11.75 -6.89
N ALA A 320 33.07 12.89 -6.32
CA ALA A 320 32.36 14.15 -6.45
C ALA A 320 32.78 14.89 -7.75
N PRO A 321 31.84 15.54 -8.46
CA PRO A 321 32.23 16.42 -9.57
C PRO A 321 32.93 17.67 -9.04
N ALA A 322 33.86 18.23 -9.84
CA ALA A 322 34.60 19.44 -9.50
C ALA A 322 33.67 20.64 -9.24
N ARG A 323 32.48 20.63 -9.82
CA ARG A 323 31.44 21.64 -9.65
C ARG A 323 30.06 20.99 -9.69
N SER A 324 29.15 21.44 -8.82
CA SER A 324 27.74 21.00 -8.84
C SER A 324 27.12 21.24 -10.22
N PRO A 325 26.54 20.23 -10.87
CA PRO A 325 25.85 20.37 -12.14
C PRO A 325 24.42 20.93 -11.99
N VAL A 326 23.95 21.20 -10.76
CA VAL A 326 22.63 21.73 -10.44
C VAL A 326 22.75 23.16 -9.92
N PHE A 327 22.12 24.11 -10.59
CA PHE A 327 22.24 25.54 -10.29
C PHE A 327 21.01 26.09 -9.56
N ALA A 328 21.16 27.27 -8.95
CA ALA A 328 20.08 27.99 -8.28
C ALA A 328 18.89 28.27 -9.24
N GLY A 329 19.18 28.61 -10.49
CA GLY A 329 18.21 28.91 -11.53
C GLY A 329 17.41 27.69 -12.02
N ASP A 330 17.77 26.45 -11.59
CA ASP A 330 17.01 25.25 -11.91
C ASP A 330 15.72 25.10 -11.08
N MET A 331 15.61 25.90 -10.02
CA MET A 331 14.45 25.82 -9.14
C MET A 331 13.21 26.41 -9.82
N PRO A 332 12.13 25.63 -9.96
CA PRO A 332 10.89 26.15 -10.53
C PRO A 332 10.30 27.24 -9.63
N ILE A 333 9.76 28.28 -10.24
CA ILE A 333 9.01 29.32 -9.52
C ILE A 333 7.79 28.64 -8.88
N ARG A 334 7.66 28.82 -7.57
CA ARG A 334 6.56 28.26 -6.79
C ARG A 334 5.37 29.21 -6.79
N ASP A 335 4.24 28.71 -7.18
CA ASP A 335 2.98 29.42 -6.96
C ASP A 335 2.74 29.50 -5.44
N ARG A 336 2.28 30.63 -4.95
CA ARG A 336 1.92 30.87 -3.55
C ARG A 336 0.39 31.09 -3.45
N PRO A 337 -0.41 30.03 -3.56
CA PRO A 337 -1.85 30.18 -3.44
C PRO A 337 -2.19 30.65 -2.02
N LEU A 338 -3.28 31.38 -1.89
CA LEU A 338 -3.83 31.74 -0.59
C LEU A 338 -4.09 30.50 0.25
N PRO A 339 -3.85 30.53 1.57
CA PRO A 339 -4.18 29.44 2.45
C PRO A 339 -5.67 29.10 2.35
N ARG A 340 -5.97 27.81 2.16
CA ARG A 340 -7.37 27.34 2.21
C ARG A 340 -7.71 27.12 3.67
N PHE A 341 -8.59 27.93 4.19
CA PHE A 341 -9.19 27.78 5.52
C PHE A 341 -10.69 27.53 5.39
N LEU A 342 -11.31 27.00 6.43
CA LEU A 342 -12.76 26.94 6.54
C LEU A 342 -13.24 28.30 7.03
N ASP A 343 -14.30 28.82 6.45
CA ASP A 343 -14.99 29.97 7.04
C ASP A 343 -15.69 29.57 8.34
N ASP A 344 -16.13 30.55 9.12
CA ASP A 344 -16.70 30.31 10.44
C ASP A 344 -18.01 29.49 10.37
N ALA A 345 -18.80 29.68 9.31
CA ALA A 345 -20.04 28.94 9.12
C ALA A 345 -19.78 27.46 8.84
N ASP A 346 -18.84 27.15 7.95
CA ASP A 346 -18.46 25.78 7.62
C ASP A 346 -17.69 25.12 8.79
N ALA A 347 -16.89 25.89 9.52
CA ALA A 347 -16.24 25.42 10.74
C ALA A 347 -17.27 25.04 11.82
N ALA A 348 -18.30 25.85 12.03
CA ALA A 348 -19.39 25.56 12.98
C ALA A 348 -20.17 24.30 12.56
N LYS A 349 -20.55 24.18 11.28
CA LYS A 349 -21.20 22.97 10.74
C LYS A 349 -20.36 21.73 10.95
N LEU A 350 -19.05 21.79 10.64
CA LEU A 350 -18.12 20.69 10.82
C LEU A 350 -18.03 20.25 12.28
N MET A 351 -17.88 21.22 13.20
CA MET A 351 -17.79 20.95 14.63
C MET A 351 -19.10 20.40 15.21
N SER A 352 -20.24 20.84 14.71
CA SER A 352 -21.54 20.27 15.09
C SER A 352 -21.64 18.81 14.61
N ALA A 353 -21.45 18.57 13.32
CA ALA A 353 -21.53 17.22 12.75
C ALA A 353 -20.52 16.24 13.37
N ALA A 354 -19.33 16.71 13.73
CA ALA A 354 -18.32 15.88 14.37
C ALA A 354 -18.76 15.33 15.73
N ARG A 355 -19.65 16.02 16.45
CA ARG A 355 -20.17 15.59 17.77
C ARG A 355 -21.06 14.36 17.66
N ASP A 356 -21.77 14.25 16.55
CA ASP A 356 -22.77 13.21 16.29
C ASP A 356 -22.20 12.01 15.55
N LEU A 357 -20.89 12.01 15.26
CA LEU A 357 -20.23 10.86 14.61
C LEU A 357 -20.28 9.62 15.53
N PRO A 358 -20.62 8.44 14.98
CA PRO A 358 -20.75 7.23 15.78
C PRO A 358 -19.40 6.73 16.34
N ASP A 359 -18.31 6.89 15.59
CA ASP A 359 -16.96 6.45 16.00
C ASP A 359 -16.32 7.45 16.97
N LEU A 360 -15.97 7.00 18.18
CA LEU A 360 -15.34 7.83 19.21
C LEU A 360 -14.00 8.42 18.74
N PHE A 361 -13.19 7.64 18.00
CA PHE A 361 -11.94 8.16 17.46
C PHE A 361 -12.17 9.35 16.53
N ASP A 362 -13.22 9.31 15.72
CA ASP A 362 -13.54 10.40 14.78
C ASP A 362 -13.92 11.68 15.53
N ARG A 363 -14.77 11.56 16.58
CA ARG A 363 -15.12 12.68 17.44
C ARG A 363 -13.90 13.30 18.11
N VAL A 364 -13.07 12.46 18.75
CA VAL A 364 -11.81 12.87 19.40
C VAL A 364 -10.87 13.53 18.38
N CYS A 365 -10.69 12.91 17.22
CA CYS A 365 -9.77 13.39 16.20
C CYS A 365 -10.12 14.81 15.72
N VAL A 366 -11.37 15.05 15.37
CA VAL A 366 -11.82 16.35 14.84
C VAL A 366 -11.79 17.43 15.92
N GLU A 367 -12.34 17.15 17.11
CA GLU A 367 -12.38 18.11 18.22
C GLU A 367 -10.98 18.50 18.72
N VAL A 368 -10.08 17.51 18.86
CA VAL A 368 -8.70 17.78 19.30
C VAL A 368 -7.96 18.61 18.25
N LEU A 369 -8.00 18.21 16.98
CA LEU A 369 -7.30 18.94 15.90
C LEU A 369 -7.79 20.39 15.77
N ALA A 370 -9.10 20.59 15.81
CA ALA A 370 -9.70 21.92 15.67
C ALA A 370 -9.40 22.83 16.85
N ARG A 371 -9.47 22.31 18.10
CA ARG A 371 -9.31 23.13 19.30
C ARG A 371 -7.87 23.27 19.82
N THR A 372 -6.94 22.46 19.32
CA THR A 372 -5.53 22.53 19.74
C THR A 372 -4.58 22.99 18.65
N GLY A 373 -5.05 22.99 17.40
CA GLY A 373 -4.20 23.31 16.25
C GLY A 373 -3.03 22.36 16.05
N LEU A 374 -3.11 21.14 16.57
CA LEU A 374 -2.08 20.11 16.40
C LEU A 374 -1.90 19.72 14.92
N ARG A 375 -0.67 19.43 14.55
CA ARG A 375 -0.42 18.73 13.29
C ARG A 375 -0.87 17.27 13.43
N LYS A 376 -1.33 16.67 12.34
CA LYS A 376 -1.73 15.24 12.28
C LYS A 376 -0.66 14.31 12.91
N GLY A 377 0.61 14.55 12.64
CA GLY A 377 1.68 13.74 13.23
C GLY A 377 1.96 14.05 14.71
N GLU A 378 1.63 15.23 15.22
CA GLU A 378 1.70 15.56 16.64
C GLU A 378 0.55 14.87 17.38
N PHE A 379 -0.67 14.96 16.86
CA PHE A 379 -1.84 14.27 17.38
C PHE A 379 -1.60 12.77 17.55
N LEU A 380 -1.10 12.09 16.52
CA LEU A 380 -0.84 10.65 16.58
C LEU A 380 0.32 10.24 17.52
N ARG A 381 1.16 11.18 17.93
CA ARG A 381 2.25 10.95 18.88
C ARG A 381 1.94 11.39 20.30
N LEU A 382 0.72 11.82 20.59
CA LEU A 382 0.31 12.10 21.97
C LEU A 382 0.50 10.85 22.83
N ALA A 383 1.07 11.05 24.00
CA ALA A 383 1.28 9.99 24.99
C ALA A 383 0.04 9.81 25.86
N THR A 384 -0.09 8.66 26.51
CA THR A 384 -1.19 8.39 27.45
C THR A 384 -1.19 9.35 28.66
N ASN A 385 -0.03 9.89 29.02
CA ASN A 385 0.16 10.89 30.07
C ASN A 385 0.30 12.33 29.53
N ALA A 386 -0.22 12.60 28.32
CA ALA A 386 -0.11 13.92 27.70
C ALA A 386 -0.95 15.00 28.42
N ILE A 387 -1.96 14.62 29.19
CA ILE A 387 -2.74 15.56 30.02
C ILE A 387 -1.98 15.76 31.33
N VAL A 388 -1.60 17.01 31.60
CA VAL A 388 -0.91 17.41 32.85
C VAL A 388 -1.66 18.53 33.52
N THR A 389 -1.70 18.52 34.84
CA THR A 389 -2.27 19.59 35.67
C THR A 389 -1.15 20.52 36.08
N ILE A 390 -1.27 21.81 35.76
CA ILE A 390 -0.34 22.85 36.19
C ILE A 390 -1.17 23.92 36.92
N GLY A 391 -0.99 24.04 38.23
CA GLY A 391 -1.86 24.83 39.06
C GLY A 391 -3.28 24.24 39.11
N ASP A 392 -4.26 25.04 38.77
CA ASP A 392 -5.70 24.71 38.73
C ASP A 392 -6.20 24.30 37.32
N ARG A 393 -5.30 24.25 36.33
CA ARG A 393 -5.66 24.05 34.94
C ARG A 393 -5.02 22.81 34.32
N GLN A 394 -5.76 22.21 33.43
CA GLN A 394 -5.26 21.12 32.60
C GLN A 394 -4.58 21.65 31.32
N TRP A 395 -3.47 21.01 30.97
CA TRP A 395 -2.67 21.32 29.82
C TRP A 395 -2.40 20.06 29.01
N LEU A 396 -2.29 20.19 27.71
CA LEU A 396 -1.90 19.12 26.81
C LEU A 396 -0.40 19.25 26.48
N HIS A 397 0.40 18.33 26.95
CA HIS A 397 1.79 18.21 26.54
C HIS A 397 1.90 17.67 25.12
N VAL A 398 2.42 18.46 24.21
CA VAL A 398 2.64 18.10 22.81
C VAL A 398 4.11 17.77 22.62
N PRO A 399 4.45 16.49 22.31
CA PRO A 399 5.84 16.07 22.19
C PRO A 399 6.52 16.75 21.00
N VAL A 400 7.85 16.77 21.03
CA VAL A 400 8.71 17.36 20.00
C VAL A 400 8.21 17.07 18.59
N GLY A 401 7.76 18.13 17.92
CA GLY A 401 7.19 18.09 16.59
C GLY A 401 8.20 18.48 15.49
N LYS A 402 7.71 18.92 14.33
CA LYS A 402 8.52 19.34 13.16
C LYS A 402 9.49 20.52 13.49
N LEU A 403 9.19 21.31 14.52
CA LEU A 403 9.98 22.47 14.92
C LEU A 403 11.03 22.16 16.01
N HIS A 404 11.23 20.89 16.35
CA HIS A 404 12.19 20.43 17.38
C HIS A 404 11.92 20.99 18.78
N THR A 405 10.69 21.46 19.06
CA THR A 405 10.25 21.94 20.36
C THR A 405 9.03 21.16 20.80
N ASP A 406 8.95 20.82 22.06
CA ASP A 406 7.71 20.45 22.74
C ASP A 406 7.01 21.71 23.26
N ARG A 407 5.75 21.57 23.61
CA ARG A 407 4.96 22.69 24.14
C ARG A 407 3.77 22.19 24.93
N TYR A 408 3.29 23.04 25.82
CA TYR A 408 2.02 22.87 26.51
C TYR A 408 0.95 23.74 25.84
N ILE A 409 -0.24 23.17 25.68
CA ILE A 409 -1.42 23.87 25.14
C ILE A 409 -2.48 23.84 26.24
N PRO A 410 -3.12 24.98 26.60
CA PRO A 410 -4.25 24.98 27.52
C PRO A 410 -5.33 24.00 27.01
N LEU A 411 -5.80 23.13 27.87
CA LEU A 411 -6.74 22.09 27.50
C LEU A 411 -8.18 22.62 27.66
N HIS A 412 -8.91 22.66 26.56
CA HIS A 412 -10.34 22.96 26.61
C HIS A 412 -11.07 21.80 27.33
N PRO A 413 -12.00 22.06 28.29
CA PRO A 413 -12.66 21.00 29.07
C PRO A 413 -13.20 19.86 28.23
N ARG A 414 -13.92 20.17 27.15
CA ARG A 414 -14.46 19.17 26.22
C ARG A 414 -13.39 18.26 25.59
N VAL A 415 -12.19 18.80 25.32
CA VAL A 415 -11.10 17.98 24.79
C VAL A 415 -10.57 17.05 25.88
N GLY A 416 -10.49 17.54 27.13
CA GLY A 416 -10.14 16.71 28.28
C GLY A 416 -11.09 15.53 28.46
N ASP A 417 -12.41 15.81 28.44
CA ASP A 417 -13.47 14.79 28.56
C ASP A 417 -13.37 13.74 27.45
N LEU A 418 -13.20 14.16 26.21
CA LEU A 418 -13.08 13.25 25.06
C LEU A 418 -11.81 12.40 25.11
N LEU A 419 -10.70 12.96 25.56
CA LEU A 419 -9.45 12.21 25.74
C LEU A 419 -9.57 11.23 26.89
N GLY A 420 -10.28 11.57 27.98
CA GLY A 420 -10.64 10.67 29.07
C GLY A 420 -11.48 9.49 28.58
N GLN A 421 -12.57 9.76 27.88
CA GLN A 421 -13.42 8.73 27.25
C GLN A 421 -12.61 7.83 26.30
N TRP A 422 -11.66 8.41 25.55
CA TRP A 422 -10.80 7.62 24.68
C TRP A 422 -9.86 6.71 25.46
N LEU A 423 -9.29 7.17 26.56
CA LEU A 423 -8.44 6.36 27.45
C LEU A 423 -9.21 5.18 28.04
N GLU A 424 -10.43 5.40 28.49
CA GLU A 424 -11.32 4.36 29.00
C GLU A 424 -11.68 3.35 27.89
N HIS A 425 -12.09 3.84 26.72
CA HIS A 425 -12.42 3.01 25.56
C HIS A 425 -11.25 2.17 25.06
N ARG A 426 -10.06 2.76 25.07
CA ARG A 426 -8.82 2.08 24.67
C ARG A 426 -8.46 0.94 25.61
N GLY A 427 -8.74 1.10 26.89
CA GLY A 427 -8.30 0.18 27.93
C GLY A 427 -6.77 0.07 28.09
N PRO A 428 -6.29 -0.83 28.91
CA PRO A 428 -4.86 -1.08 29.10
C PRO A 428 -4.26 -1.71 27.82
N GLN A 429 -3.36 -0.99 27.19
CA GLN A 429 -2.60 -1.46 26.01
C GLN A 429 -1.12 -1.15 26.19
N PRO A 430 -0.20 -2.00 25.68
CA PRO A 430 1.22 -1.74 25.79
C PRO A 430 1.65 -0.49 24.99
N GLY A 431 2.63 0.23 25.54
CA GLY A 431 3.26 1.38 24.90
C GLY A 431 2.70 2.74 25.32
N PRO A 432 3.50 3.79 25.11
CA PRO A 432 3.21 5.13 25.62
C PRO A 432 2.21 5.92 24.78
N LEU A 433 1.87 5.47 23.57
CA LEU A 433 1.02 6.25 22.64
C LEU A 433 -0.45 6.18 23.03
N LEU A 434 -1.10 7.35 23.01
CA LEU A 434 -2.53 7.49 23.29
C LEU A 434 -3.39 6.84 22.19
N PHE A 435 -3.03 7.03 20.92
CA PHE A 435 -3.78 6.53 19.78
C PHE A 435 -3.17 5.27 19.19
N THR A 436 -3.62 4.13 19.72
CA THR A 436 -3.26 2.79 19.24
C THR A 436 -4.52 1.99 18.91
N GLY A 437 -4.39 1.01 18.02
CA GLY A 437 -5.41 0.02 17.71
C GLY A 437 -4.75 -1.35 17.57
N GLN A 438 -5.23 -2.35 18.30
CA GLN A 438 -4.65 -3.70 18.34
C GLN A 438 -3.12 -3.69 18.61
N GLY A 439 -2.67 -2.84 19.56
CA GLY A 439 -1.26 -2.71 19.93
C GLY A 439 -0.37 -1.98 18.90
N ARG A 440 -0.92 -1.43 17.82
CA ARG A 440 -0.18 -0.69 16.79
C ARG A 440 -0.60 0.78 16.75
N PRO A 441 0.32 1.71 16.41
CA PRO A 441 -0.04 3.11 16.21
C PRO A 441 -1.12 3.27 15.13
N VAL A 442 -2.08 4.15 15.39
CA VAL A 442 -3.13 4.48 14.40
C VAL A 442 -2.49 5.09 13.15
N PRO A 443 -2.83 4.61 11.94
CA PRO A 443 -2.25 5.14 10.71
C PRO A 443 -2.78 6.54 10.39
N GLN A 444 -1.94 7.38 9.76
CA GLN A 444 -2.31 8.75 9.37
C GLN A 444 -3.57 8.81 8.48
N THR A 445 -3.81 7.77 7.68
CA THR A 445 -4.98 7.67 6.81
C THR A 445 -6.29 7.60 7.59
N ARG A 446 -6.30 7.11 8.84
CA ARG A 446 -7.48 7.08 9.69
C ARG A 446 -7.87 8.49 10.14
N VAL A 447 -6.87 9.36 10.42
CA VAL A 447 -7.11 10.79 10.72
C VAL A 447 -7.71 11.51 9.50
N ASP A 448 -7.16 11.27 8.30
CA ASP A 448 -7.71 11.85 7.07
C ASP A 448 -9.15 11.35 6.80
N ALA A 449 -9.44 10.11 7.13
CA ALA A 449 -10.78 9.53 6.99
C ALA A 449 -11.77 10.11 8.02
N ALA A 450 -11.35 10.33 9.27
CA ALA A 450 -12.16 10.95 10.32
C ALA A 450 -12.63 12.36 9.88
N VAL A 451 -11.69 13.20 9.46
CA VAL A 451 -12.00 14.57 8.99
C VAL A 451 -12.91 14.53 7.77
N ARG A 452 -12.71 13.59 6.84
CA ARG A 452 -13.56 13.45 5.65
C ARG A 452 -14.98 13.03 6.02
N ARG A 453 -15.17 12.12 6.99
CA ARG A 453 -16.50 11.71 7.47
C ARG A 453 -17.22 12.89 8.13
N ALA A 454 -16.54 13.66 8.95
CA ALA A 454 -17.10 14.86 9.55
C ALA A 454 -17.53 15.91 8.49
N ALA A 455 -16.69 16.15 7.49
CA ALA A 455 -16.99 17.05 6.40
C ALA A 455 -18.20 16.58 5.56
N ALA A 456 -18.28 15.28 5.27
CA ALA A 456 -19.42 14.70 4.57
C ALA A 456 -20.72 14.81 5.39
N ALA A 457 -20.67 14.54 6.69
CA ALA A 457 -21.82 14.69 7.60
C ALA A 457 -22.26 16.16 7.74
N ALA A 458 -21.33 17.10 7.66
CA ALA A 458 -21.60 18.54 7.68
C ALA A 458 -22.11 19.10 6.33
N GLY A 459 -22.11 18.30 5.26
CA GLY A 459 -22.46 18.75 3.91
C GLY A 459 -21.50 19.78 3.31
N ILE A 460 -20.24 19.83 3.81
CA ILE A 460 -19.20 20.74 3.33
C ILE A 460 -18.24 20.03 2.37
N GLY A 461 -17.53 20.79 1.55
CA GLY A 461 -16.57 20.27 0.59
C GLY A 461 -15.38 19.54 1.21
N HIS A 462 -14.43 19.13 0.35
CA HIS A 462 -13.23 18.41 0.78
C HIS A 462 -12.42 19.19 1.82
N THR A 463 -12.38 18.69 3.03
CA THR A 463 -11.66 19.26 4.17
C THR A 463 -10.48 18.37 4.56
N THR A 464 -9.37 18.99 4.94
CA THR A 464 -8.14 18.31 5.36
C THR A 464 -7.81 18.59 6.83
N PRO A 465 -7.09 17.70 7.53
CA PRO A 465 -6.64 17.97 8.90
C PRO A 465 -5.80 19.26 9.05
N HIS A 466 -5.18 19.72 7.95
CA HIS A 466 -4.40 20.96 7.99
C HIS A 466 -5.30 22.21 8.05
N GLN A 467 -6.47 22.19 7.41
CA GLN A 467 -7.43 23.29 7.44
C GLN A 467 -8.03 23.47 8.84
N LEU A 468 -8.24 22.39 9.61
CA LEU A 468 -8.73 22.46 11.00
C LEU A 468 -7.84 23.30 11.91
N ARG A 469 -6.52 23.33 11.67
CA ARG A 469 -5.58 24.14 12.46
C ARG A 469 -5.80 25.64 12.33
N HIS A 470 -6.46 26.07 11.29
CA HIS A 470 -6.72 27.51 11.04
C HIS A 470 -7.99 27.99 11.73
N ILE A 471 -8.86 27.08 12.20
CA ILE A 471 -10.06 27.42 13.01
C ILE A 471 -9.68 28.15 14.31
N LEU A 472 -8.54 27.82 14.92
CA LEU A 472 -8.04 28.46 16.14
C LEU A 472 -7.47 29.89 15.94
N ARG A 473 -7.31 30.34 14.72
CA ARG A 473 -6.70 31.64 14.41
C ARG A 473 -7.72 32.70 14.01
N ALA A 474 -8.98 32.31 13.87
CA ALA A 474 -10.13 33.18 13.74
C ALA A 474 -10.80 33.38 15.10
#